data_f9b238872259b96b29127fcee87b2e54
#
_entry.id   f9b238872259b96b29127fcee87b2e54
#
_cell.length_a   1.000
_cell.length_b   1.000
_cell.length_c   1.000
_cell.angle_alpha   90.00
_cell.angle_beta   90.00
_cell.angle_gamma   90.00
#
_symmetry.space_group_name_H-M   'P 1'
#
loop_
_entity.id
_entity.type
_entity.pdbx_description
1 polymer ?
#
loop_
_entity_poly.entity_id
_entity_poly.type
_entity_poly.pdbx_seq_one_letter_code
_entity_poly.pdbx_strand_id
1 'polypeptide(L)'
;MKRKVLFTAPYMIPFVDRFKPVFDRYEIELIIPAVQERMEEEDLLKYAGKFDGAICGDDRYTARVIEACAPRLKVISKWGTGIDSIDAEACSRFEIKICRTLNAFTLPVADTVLGYMLAFARRQPWMDREMKNGKWEKIPGRSLSECALGVIGVGNIGKAVARRALAFDMKIYGNDIIQIEKVFIAETGIEMTDLQTLLSNSDFVSINCDLNPTSYHLMNSDTFALMKPNAVLINSARGPIVEEQALVDALQKGQIAGAALDVFEREPLPLDSPLLKMDNVMLAPHNSNSSPDAWEKVHWNTIKNLLDGLGIQYSYTDASTGSAQVSRTIRK
;
A
#
# COMPACT_ATOMS: atom_id res chain seq x y z
N MET A 1 -2.00 -36.96 -6.73
CA MET A 1 -1.46 -36.35 -5.48
C MET A 1 -2.34 -35.16 -5.13
N LYS A 2 -2.65 -34.93 -3.85
CA LYS A 2 -3.31 -33.69 -3.40
C LYS A 2 -2.42 -32.50 -3.73
N ARG A 3 -3.01 -31.43 -4.25
CA ARG A 3 -2.30 -30.17 -4.46
C ARG A 3 -1.99 -29.55 -3.10
N LYS A 4 -0.84 -28.88 -2.99
CA LYS A 4 -0.42 -28.20 -1.76
C LYS A 4 -0.26 -26.72 -2.03
N VAL A 5 -0.73 -25.90 -1.09
CA VAL A 5 -0.64 -24.44 -1.17
C VAL A 5 0.07 -23.91 0.05
N LEU A 6 1.13 -23.14 -0.17
CA LEU A 6 1.79 -22.38 0.88
C LEU A 6 0.95 -21.11 1.13
N PHE A 7 0.45 -20.96 2.36
CA PHE A 7 -0.48 -19.91 2.74
C PHE A 7 0.18 -18.99 3.79
N THR A 8 0.68 -17.87 3.33
CA THR A 8 1.54 -16.95 4.11
C THR A 8 1.02 -15.53 4.23
N ALA A 9 -0.13 -15.21 3.59
CA ALA A 9 -0.74 -13.88 3.69
C ALA A 9 -1.19 -13.58 5.13
N PRO A 10 -0.51 -12.70 5.91
CA PRO A 10 -0.73 -12.53 7.35
C PRO A 10 -2.15 -12.07 7.67
N TYR A 11 -2.73 -11.22 6.83
CA TYR A 11 -4.09 -10.71 7.02
C TYR A 11 -5.21 -11.70 6.67
N MET A 12 -4.88 -12.87 6.07
CA MET A 12 -5.82 -13.95 5.79
C MET A 12 -5.69 -15.10 6.82
N ILE A 13 -4.51 -15.31 7.39
CA ILE A 13 -4.24 -16.42 8.33
C ILE A 13 -5.24 -16.45 9.51
N PRO A 14 -5.58 -15.33 10.18
CA PRO A 14 -6.55 -15.32 11.27
C PRO A 14 -7.96 -15.80 10.88
N PHE A 15 -8.27 -15.73 9.59
CA PHE A 15 -9.59 -16.08 9.04
C PHE A 15 -9.57 -17.37 8.21
N VAL A 16 -8.48 -18.14 8.24
CA VAL A 16 -8.28 -19.31 7.37
C VAL A 16 -9.40 -20.34 7.48
N ASP A 17 -9.98 -20.51 8.66
CA ASP A 17 -11.07 -21.47 8.88
C ASP A 17 -12.32 -21.16 8.03
N ARG A 18 -12.56 -19.90 7.67
CA ARG A 18 -13.62 -19.48 6.75
C ARG A 18 -13.41 -19.98 5.33
N PHE A 19 -12.16 -20.16 4.95
CA PHE A 19 -11.75 -20.52 3.58
C PHE A 19 -11.49 -22.03 3.43
N LYS A 20 -11.25 -22.76 4.53
CA LYS A 20 -11.03 -24.22 4.52
C LYS A 20 -12.03 -24.99 3.68
N PRO A 21 -13.37 -24.75 3.78
CA PRO A 21 -14.34 -25.50 2.98
C PRO A 21 -14.11 -25.42 1.47
N VAL A 22 -13.56 -24.29 0.98
CA VAL A 22 -13.21 -24.14 -0.43
C VAL A 22 -12.00 -24.99 -0.78
N PHE A 23 -10.96 -24.97 0.03
CA PHE A 23 -9.75 -25.77 -0.19
C PHE A 23 -10.05 -27.28 -0.07
N ASP A 24 -10.85 -27.68 0.91
CA ASP A 24 -11.28 -29.08 1.10
C ASP A 24 -12.05 -29.60 -0.10
N ARG A 25 -12.98 -28.81 -0.64
CA ARG A 25 -13.78 -29.15 -1.84
C ARG A 25 -12.91 -29.46 -3.06
N TYR A 26 -11.78 -28.78 -3.21
CA TYR A 26 -10.86 -28.97 -4.33
C TYR A 26 -9.66 -29.86 -3.95
N GLU A 27 -9.72 -30.56 -2.83
CA GLU A 27 -8.67 -31.46 -2.32
C GLU A 27 -7.30 -30.78 -2.21
N ILE A 28 -7.28 -29.49 -1.76
CA ILE A 28 -6.07 -28.71 -1.55
C ILE A 28 -5.65 -28.79 -0.08
N GLU A 29 -4.41 -29.20 0.15
CA GLU A 29 -3.76 -29.17 1.47
C GLU A 29 -3.07 -27.82 1.68
N LEU A 30 -3.36 -27.14 2.79
CA LEU A 30 -2.73 -25.88 3.16
C LEU A 30 -1.49 -26.12 4.02
N ILE A 31 -0.39 -25.49 3.67
CA ILE A 31 0.82 -25.37 4.48
C ILE A 31 0.82 -23.95 5.06
N ILE A 32 0.59 -23.81 6.35
CA ILE A 32 0.44 -22.50 7.03
C ILE A 32 1.57 -22.34 8.05
N PRO A 33 2.70 -21.74 7.69
CA PRO A 33 3.76 -21.43 8.64
C PRO A 33 3.35 -20.27 9.57
N ALA A 34 4.08 -20.10 10.67
CA ALA A 34 3.98 -18.90 11.48
C ALA A 34 4.60 -17.73 10.71
N VAL A 35 3.80 -16.71 10.40
CA VAL A 35 4.22 -15.50 9.70
C VAL A 35 3.77 -14.31 10.54
N GLN A 36 4.68 -13.37 10.80
CA GLN A 36 4.37 -12.12 11.49
C GLN A 36 3.95 -11.04 10.48
N GLU A 37 4.82 -10.67 9.58
CA GLU A 37 4.59 -9.68 8.52
C GLU A 37 4.77 -10.31 7.14
N ARG A 38 5.91 -10.96 6.91
CA ARG A 38 6.26 -11.65 5.65
C ARG A 38 7.29 -12.74 5.90
N MET A 39 7.46 -13.60 4.92
CA MET A 39 8.57 -14.53 4.87
C MET A 39 9.74 -13.96 4.07
N GLU A 40 10.94 -14.06 4.63
CA GLU A 40 12.18 -13.73 3.93
C GLU A 40 12.62 -14.90 3.03
N GLU A 41 13.59 -14.66 2.15
CA GLU A 41 14.09 -15.64 1.19
C GLU A 41 14.44 -16.99 1.84
N GLU A 42 15.21 -16.97 2.93
CA GLU A 42 15.66 -18.18 3.60
C GLU A 42 14.51 -18.98 4.25
N ASP A 43 13.44 -18.30 4.64
CA ASP A 43 12.25 -18.96 5.18
C ASP A 43 11.45 -19.66 4.08
N LEU A 44 11.28 -19.02 2.93
CA LEU A 44 10.61 -19.61 1.77
C LEU A 44 11.36 -20.82 1.22
N LEU A 45 12.69 -20.79 1.20
CA LEU A 45 13.54 -21.89 0.74
C LEU A 45 13.34 -23.19 1.56
N LYS A 46 12.93 -23.11 2.83
CA LYS A 46 12.57 -24.28 3.65
C LYS A 46 11.39 -25.07 3.08
N TYR A 47 10.58 -24.41 2.26
CA TYR A 47 9.39 -24.98 1.59
C TYR A 47 9.60 -25.28 0.12
N ALA A 48 10.78 -25.02 -0.45
CA ALA A 48 11.07 -25.25 -1.85
C ALA A 48 10.68 -26.66 -2.31
N GLY A 49 10.03 -26.76 -3.46
CA GLY A 49 9.55 -28.01 -4.04
C GLY A 49 8.41 -28.73 -3.28
N LYS A 50 7.83 -28.13 -2.23
CA LYS A 50 6.79 -28.74 -1.40
C LYS A 50 5.36 -28.31 -1.70
N PHE A 51 5.15 -27.24 -2.53
CA PHE A 51 3.84 -26.68 -2.82
C PHE A 51 3.66 -26.40 -4.30
N ASP A 52 2.41 -26.41 -4.75
CA ASP A 52 2.00 -26.24 -6.15
C ASP A 52 1.52 -24.80 -6.44
N GLY A 53 1.06 -24.09 -5.41
CA GLY A 53 0.63 -22.72 -5.46
C GLY A 53 0.91 -21.99 -4.15
N ALA A 54 0.91 -20.66 -4.17
CA ALA A 54 1.11 -19.84 -2.99
C ALA A 54 0.04 -18.77 -2.87
N ILE A 55 -0.43 -18.50 -1.65
CA ILE A 55 -1.12 -17.27 -1.24
C ILE A 55 -0.17 -16.52 -0.35
N CYS A 56 0.28 -15.35 -0.78
CA CYS A 56 1.33 -14.60 -0.10
C CYS A 56 0.91 -13.16 0.24
N GLY A 57 1.55 -12.60 1.27
CA GLY A 57 1.65 -11.17 1.52
C GLY A 57 2.83 -10.55 0.76
N ASP A 58 3.68 -9.80 1.45
CA ASP A 58 4.88 -9.19 0.88
C ASP A 58 6.13 -10.10 0.98
N ASP A 59 5.91 -11.42 0.95
CA ASP A 59 6.95 -12.44 1.01
C ASP A 59 7.97 -12.28 -0.13
N ARG A 60 9.26 -12.52 0.16
CA ARG A 60 10.38 -12.29 -0.74
C ARG A 60 10.60 -13.43 -1.73
N TYR A 61 9.77 -13.49 -2.77
CA TYR A 61 9.91 -14.42 -3.88
C TYR A 61 11.01 -13.95 -4.87
N THR A 62 12.27 -14.05 -4.44
CA THR A 62 13.44 -13.74 -5.29
C THR A 62 13.63 -14.77 -6.41
N ALA A 63 14.49 -14.46 -7.39
CA ALA A 63 14.85 -15.41 -8.46
C ALA A 63 15.29 -16.77 -7.89
N ARG A 64 16.08 -16.77 -6.81
CA ARG A 64 16.57 -17.97 -6.14
C ARG A 64 15.43 -18.82 -5.56
N VAL A 65 14.44 -18.19 -4.92
CA VAL A 65 13.24 -18.87 -4.40
C VAL A 65 12.41 -19.45 -5.53
N ILE A 66 12.17 -18.67 -6.58
CA ILE A 66 11.41 -19.08 -7.75
C ILE A 66 12.04 -20.31 -8.40
N GLU A 67 13.36 -20.27 -8.66
CA GLU A 67 14.10 -21.39 -9.23
C GLU A 67 14.02 -22.65 -8.34
N ALA A 68 14.20 -22.50 -7.03
CA ALA A 68 14.14 -23.60 -6.08
C ALA A 68 12.74 -24.22 -5.97
N CYS A 69 11.67 -23.44 -6.22
CA CYS A 69 10.29 -23.91 -6.21
C CYS A 69 9.84 -24.53 -7.55
N ALA A 70 10.55 -24.26 -8.65
CA ALA A 70 10.24 -24.81 -9.95
C ALA A 70 10.67 -26.29 -10.03
N PRO A 71 10.04 -27.12 -10.86
CA PRO A 71 8.89 -26.81 -11.73
C PRO A 71 7.53 -27.01 -11.01
N ARG A 72 7.52 -27.26 -9.70
CA ARG A 72 6.29 -27.62 -8.96
C ARG A 72 5.36 -26.42 -8.76
N LEU A 73 5.89 -25.27 -8.36
CA LEU A 73 5.13 -24.02 -8.21
C LEU A 73 4.56 -23.57 -9.55
N LYS A 74 3.24 -23.34 -9.62
CA LYS A 74 2.51 -22.94 -10.83
C LYS A 74 1.94 -21.54 -10.75
N VAL A 75 1.61 -21.08 -9.53
CA VAL A 75 0.96 -19.79 -9.33
C VAL A 75 1.33 -19.19 -7.97
N ILE A 76 1.58 -17.89 -7.98
CA ILE A 76 1.66 -17.05 -6.78
C ILE A 76 0.48 -16.09 -6.83
N SER A 77 -0.45 -16.21 -5.88
CA SER A 77 -1.58 -15.32 -5.72
C SER A 77 -1.30 -14.34 -4.58
N LYS A 78 -0.96 -13.11 -4.97
CA LYS A 78 -0.64 -12.01 -4.05
C LYS A 78 -1.90 -11.45 -3.41
N TRP A 79 -1.93 -11.40 -2.08
CA TRP A 79 -2.91 -10.63 -1.34
C TRP A 79 -2.57 -9.14 -1.45
N GLY A 80 -3.30 -8.42 -2.29
CA GLY A 80 -3.04 -7.00 -2.56
C GLY A 80 -2.67 -6.70 -4.02
N THR A 81 -2.11 -5.53 -4.26
CA THR A 81 -1.87 -4.98 -5.59
C THR A 81 -0.39 -4.98 -5.99
N GLY A 82 0.50 -4.59 -5.08
CA GLY A 82 1.94 -4.51 -5.37
C GLY A 82 2.58 -5.89 -5.52
N ILE A 83 3.50 -6.04 -6.46
CA ILE A 83 4.24 -7.29 -6.73
C ILE A 83 5.76 -7.07 -6.69
N ASP A 84 6.21 -5.98 -6.13
CA ASP A 84 7.62 -5.59 -6.01
C ASP A 84 8.46 -6.57 -5.16
N SER A 85 7.80 -7.41 -4.35
CA SER A 85 8.42 -8.51 -3.60
C SER A 85 8.59 -9.83 -4.37
N ILE A 86 8.11 -9.88 -5.63
CA ILE A 86 8.12 -11.09 -6.47
C ILE A 86 8.95 -10.82 -7.74
N ASP A 87 9.95 -11.64 -8.00
CA ASP A 87 10.75 -11.56 -9.23
C ASP A 87 9.92 -12.02 -10.44
N ALA A 88 9.37 -11.05 -11.16
CA ALA A 88 8.49 -11.30 -12.30
C ALA A 88 9.24 -11.92 -13.49
N GLU A 89 10.53 -11.62 -13.68
CA GLU A 89 11.33 -12.19 -14.76
C GLU A 89 11.60 -13.67 -14.50
N ALA A 90 11.98 -14.01 -13.27
CA ALA A 90 12.15 -15.40 -12.89
C ALA A 90 10.83 -16.18 -13.01
N CYS A 91 9.71 -15.61 -12.54
CA CYS A 91 8.40 -16.24 -12.71
C CYS A 91 8.06 -16.50 -14.18
N SER A 92 8.32 -15.54 -15.07
CA SER A 92 8.12 -15.71 -16.51
C SER A 92 8.99 -16.83 -17.09
N ARG A 93 10.27 -16.89 -16.71
CA ARG A 93 11.23 -17.92 -17.17
C ARG A 93 10.81 -19.34 -16.78
N PHE A 94 10.19 -19.50 -15.59
CA PHE A 94 9.73 -20.80 -15.09
C PHE A 94 8.23 -21.05 -15.28
N GLU A 95 7.55 -20.22 -16.09
CA GLU A 95 6.11 -20.31 -16.39
C GLU A 95 5.22 -20.31 -15.14
N ILE A 96 5.61 -19.55 -14.10
CA ILE A 96 4.84 -19.37 -12.88
C ILE A 96 3.95 -18.15 -13.04
N LYS A 97 2.64 -18.33 -12.85
CA LYS A 97 1.67 -17.23 -12.95
C LYS A 97 1.72 -16.36 -11.69
N ILE A 98 1.80 -15.03 -11.88
CA ILE A 98 1.62 -14.06 -10.80
C ILE A 98 0.21 -13.48 -10.93
N CYS A 99 -0.58 -13.60 -9.87
CA CYS A 99 -1.92 -13.05 -9.76
C CYS A 99 -1.99 -12.05 -8.61
N ARG A 100 -2.74 -10.96 -8.80
CA ARG A 100 -2.92 -9.89 -7.80
C ARG A 100 -4.33 -9.31 -7.88
N THR A 101 -4.76 -8.56 -6.86
CA THR A 101 -6.04 -7.87 -6.87
C THR A 101 -5.84 -6.40 -7.20
N LEU A 102 -6.23 -6.01 -8.41
CA LEU A 102 -6.16 -4.62 -8.84
C LEU A 102 -7.31 -3.80 -8.25
N ASN A 103 -7.08 -2.52 -7.98
CA ASN A 103 -8.07 -1.51 -7.60
C ASN A 103 -8.81 -1.74 -6.27
N ALA A 104 -8.52 -2.81 -5.54
CA ALA A 104 -9.24 -3.12 -4.31
C ALA A 104 -9.04 -2.06 -3.22
N PHE A 105 -7.85 -1.46 -3.18
CA PHE A 105 -7.46 -0.50 -2.15
C PHE A 105 -7.48 0.96 -2.59
N THR A 106 -7.95 1.25 -3.81
CA THR A 106 -7.95 2.61 -4.37
C THR A 106 -8.66 3.61 -3.47
N LEU A 107 -9.86 3.27 -3.00
CA LEU A 107 -10.66 4.19 -2.18
C LEU A 107 -10.11 4.34 -0.76
N PRO A 108 -9.86 3.26 0.01
CA PRO A 108 -9.37 3.41 1.39
C PRO A 108 -8.01 4.12 1.46
N VAL A 109 -7.08 3.84 0.52
CA VAL A 109 -5.80 4.55 0.48
C VAL A 109 -6.00 6.04 0.17
N ALA A 110 -6.84 6.37 -0.81
CA ALA A 110 -7.15 7.77 -1.12
C ALA A 110 -7.82 8.49 0.07
N ASP A 111 -8.70 7.83 0.81
CA ASP A 111 -9.34 8.37 2.02
C ASP A 111 -8.29 8.63 3.11
N THR A 112 -7.34 7.72 3.31
CA THR A 112 -6.23 7.89 4.27
C THR A 112 -5.35 9.08 3.90
N VAL A 113 -4.99 9.25 2.62
CA VAL A 113 -4.22 10.41 2.15
C VAL A 113 -4.93 11.72 2.50
N LEU A 114 -6.23 11.82 2.22
CA LEU A 114 -7.03 13.01 2.58
C LEU A 114 -7.13 13.18 4.11
N GLY A 115 -7.23 12.09 4.86
CA GLY A 115 -7.19 12.11 6.33
C GLY A 115 -5.90 12.74 6.85
N TYR A 116 -4.75 12.37 6.31
CA TYR A 116 -3.45 12.97 6.66
C TYR A 116 -3.40 14.46 6.29
N MET A 117 -3.85 14.82 5.08
CA MET A 117 -3.90 16.22 4.67
C MET A 117 -4.75 17.06 5.62
N LEU A 118 -5.94 16.60 5.97
CA LEU A 118 -6.83 17.26 6.93
C LEU A 118 -6.20 17.33 8.34
N ALA A 119 -5.58 16.26 8.80
CA ALA A 119 -4.91 16.22 10.10
C ALA A 119 -3.82 17.29 10.20
N PHE A 120 -2.96 17.43 9.17
CA PHE A 120 -1.93 18.46 9.13
C PHE A 120 -2.51 19.87 8.92
N ALA A 121 -3.37 20.06 7.92
CA ALA A 121 -3.95 21.37 7.60
C ALA A 121 -4.75 21.95 8.77
N ARG A 122 -5.54 21.12 9.44
CA ARG A 122 -6.39 21.52 10.59
C ARG A 122 -5.72 21.35 11.94
N ARG A 123 -4.49 20.82 12.00
CA ARG A 123 -3.73 20.59 13.24
C ARG A 123 -4.47 19.72 14.27
N GLN A 124 -5.35 18.83 13.82
CA GLN A 124 -6.27 18.08 14.70
C GLN A 124 -5.56 17.22 15.74
N PRO A 125 -4.54 16.38 15.42
CA PRO A 125 -3.86 15.56 16.43
C PRO A 125 -3.14 16.39 17.48
N TRP A 126 -2.58 17.54 17.09
CA TRP A 126 -1.89 18.45 18.02
C TRP A 126 -2.85 19.17 18.93
N MET A 127 -4.00 19.66 18.43
CA MET A 127 -5.04 20.28 19.25
C MET A 127 -5.63 19.30 20.26
N ASP A 128 -5.93 18.07 19.84
CA ASP A 128 -6.44 17.03 20.75
C ASP A 128 -5.45 16.73 21.87
N ARG A 129 -4.16 16.60 21.53
CA ARG A 129 -3.08 16.39 22.51
C ARG A 129 -2.98 17.54 23.51
N GLU A 130 -2.96 18.79 23.04
CA GLU A 130 -2.86 19.96 23.91
C GLU A 130 -4.09 20.10 24.83
N MET A 131 -5.30 19.84 24.30
CA MET A 131 -6.51 19.82 25.12
C MET A 131 -6.46 18.75 26.22
N LYS A 132 -6.00 17.55 25.91
CA LYS A 132 -5.81 16.46 26.89
C LYS A 132 -4.73 16.79 27.92
N ASN A 133 -3.77 17.64 27.59
CA ASN A 133 -2.76 18.19 28.49
C ASN A 133 -3.27 19.41 29.31
N GLY A 134 -4.56 19.74 29.23
CA GLY A 134 -5.18 20.82 29.98
C GLY A 134 -4.98 22.22 29.41
N LYS A 135 -4.48 22.35 28.18
CA LYS A 135 -4.29 23.62 27.51
C LYS A 135 -5.54 24.02 26.72
N TRP A 136 -5.93 25.28 26.82
CA TRP A 136 -7.05 25.88 26.08
C TRP A 136 -6.54 26.97 25.14
N GLU A 137 -5.89 26.58 24.05
CA GLU A 137 -5.27 27.50 23.09
C GLU A 137 -5.76 27.22 21.67
N LYS A 138 -5.98 28.30 20.89
CA LYS A 138 -6.30 28.16 19.47
C LYS A 138 -5.02 27.97 18.67
N ILE A 139 -4.87 26.81 18.03
CA ILE A 139 -3.77 26.54 17.09
C ILE A 139 -4.24 26.89 15.69
N PRO A 140 -3.62 27.86 15.00
CA PRO A 140 -3.98 28.23 13.63
C PRO A 140 -3.80 27.05 12.67
N GLY A 141 -4.81 26.81 11.85
CA GLY A 141 -4.78 25.84 10.77
C GLY A 141 -5.14 26.50 9.44
N ARG A 142 -4.92 25.79 8.35
CA ARG A 142 -5.27 26.22 6.98
C ARG A 142 -6.50 25.49 6.48
N SER A 143 -7.32 26.11 5.62
CA SER A 143 -8.27 25.38 4.80
C SER A 143 -7.53 24.63 3.69
N LEU A 144 -8.03 23.46 3.25
CA LEU A 144 -7.43 22.77 2.10
C LEU A 144 -7.55 23.59 0.80
N SER A 145 -8.58 24.41 0.66
CA SER A 145 -8.72 25.35 -0.47
C SER A 145 -7.61 26.44 -0.55
N GLU A 146 -6.89 26.66 0.54
CA GLU A 146 -5.71 27.55 0.59
C GLU A 146 -4.41 26.81 0.24
N CYS A 147 -4.49 25.52 -0.06
CA CYS A 147 -3.34 24.63 -0.24
C CYS A 147 -3.33 24.03 -1.65
N ALA A 148 -2.12 23.80 -2.16
CA ALA A 148 -1.91 23.05 -3.39
C ALA A 148 -1.46 21.62 -3.09
N LEU A 149 -1.96 20.66 -3.87
CA LEU A 149 -1.60 19.24 -3.81
C LEU A 149 -0.73 18.86 -5.00
N GLY A 150 0.41 18.24 -4.74
CA GLY A 150 1.21 17.51 -5.73
C GLY A 150 0.91 16.02 -5.66
N VAL A 151 0.56 15.42 -6.78
CA VAL A 151 0.27 13.99 -6.93
C VAL A 151 1.37 13.34 -7.76
N ILE A 152 2.26 12.59 -7.13
CA ILE A 152 3.31 11.81 -7.79
C ILE A 152 2.75 10.41 -8.06
N GLY A 153 2.58 10.07 -9.35
CA GLY A 153 1.85 8.88 -9.79
C GLY A 153 0.35 9.13 -9.89
N VAL A 154 -0.14 9.38 -11.11
CA VAL A 154 -1.56 9.67 -11.42
C VAL A 154 -2.26 8.41 -11.93
N GLY A 155 -1.95 7.26 -11.29
CA GLY A 155 -2.63 5.97 -11.47
C GLY A 155 -4.00 5.94 -10.77
N ASN A 156 -4.53 4.75 -10.47
CA ASN A 156 -5.86 4.61 -9.87
C ASN A 156 -5.99 5.31 -8.51
N ILE A 157 -4.98 5.18 -7.63
CA ILE A 157 -4.97 5.84 -6.32
C ILE A 157 -4.78 7.35 -6.50
N GLY A 158 -3.79 7.80 -7.26
CA GLY A 158 -3.55 9.22 -7.51
C GLY A 158 -4.76 9.93 -8.12
N LYS A 159 -5.45 9.30 -9.06
CA LYS A 159 -6.73 9.80 -9.63
C LYS A 159 -7.82 9.91 -8.56
N ALA A 160 -7.91 8.93 -7.66
CA ALA A 160 -8.91 8.98 -6.57
C ALA A 160 -8.58 10.06 -5.53
N VAL A 161 -7.28 10.28 -5.24
CA VAL A 161 -6.80 11.39 -4.39
C VAL A 161 -7.12 12.73 -5.04
N ALA A 162 -6.80 12.92 -6.33
CA ALA A 162 -7.08 14.15 -7.06
C ALA A 162 -8.57 14.51 -7.08
N ARG A 163 -9.46 13.52 -7.33
CA ARG A 163 -10.92 13.76 -7.29
C ARG A 163 -11.40 14.20 -5.91
N ARG A 164 -10.83 13.67 -4.84
CA ARG A 164 -11.16 14.09 -3.48
C ARG A 164 -10.64 15.49 -3.18
N ALA A 165 -9.42 15.79 -3.58
CA ALA A 165 -8.81 17.10 -3.41
C ALA A 165 -9.59 18.21 -4.16
N LEU A 166 -10.12 17.89 -5.35
CA LEU A 166 -11.00 18.79 -6.10
C LEU A 166 -12.25 19.17 -5.28
N ALA A 167 -12.83 18.24 -4.53
CA ALA A 167 -14.00 18.55 -3.68
C ALA A 167 -13.67 19.47 -2.49
N PHE A 168 -12.40 19.70 -2.21
CA PHE A 168 -11.90 20.69 -1.25
C PHE A 168 -11.36 21.95 -1.91
N ASP A 169 -11.67 22.18 -3.20
CA ASP A 169 -11.24 23.35 -3.99
C ASP A 169 -9.70 23.53 -4.05
N MET A 170 -8.94 22.43 -3.95
CA MET A 170 -7.48 22.50 -4.01
C MET A 170 -6.97 22.70 -5.44
N LYS A 171 -5.88 23.45 -5.59
CA LYS A 171 -5.08 23.41 -6.82
C LYS A 171 -4.30 22.08 -6.84
N ILE A 172 -4.31 21.38 -7.99
CA ILE A 172 -3.72 20.03 -8.11
C ILE A 172 -2.66 20.03 -9.21
N TYR A 173 -1.44 19.64 -8.85
CA TYR A 173 -0.34 19.36 -9.76
C TYR A 173 -0.15 17.84 -9.86
N GLY A 174 0.07 17.33 -11.06
CA GLY A 174 0.32 15.90 -11.31
C GLY A 174 1.67 15.65 -11.97
N ASN A 175 2.34 14.59 -11.55
CA ASN A 175 3.53 14.08 -12.22
C ASN A 175 3.38 12.58 -12.42
N ASP A 176 3.63 12.10 -13.63
CA ASP A 176 3.62 10.68 -13.97
C ASP A 176 4.57 10.42 -15.13
N ILE A 177 5.09 9.19 -15.23
CA ILE A 177 5.93 8.74 -16.35
C ILE A 177 5.13 8.39 -17.60
N ILE A 178 3.80 8.24 -17.47
CA ILE A 178 2.88 7.98 -18.59
C ILE A 178 2.01 9.19 -18.87
N GLN A 179 1.51 9.26 -20.10
CA GLN A 179 0.55 10.30 -20.46
C GLN A 179 -0.83 10.02 -19.83
N ILE A 180 -1.34 11.01 -19.10
CA ILE A 180 -2.65 10.92 -18.44
C ILE A 180 -3.76 11.29 -19.42
N GLU A 181 -4.90 10.61 -19.32
CA GLU A 181 -6.02 10.79 -20.22
C GLU A 181 -6.61 12.20 -20.14
N LYS A 182 -6.81 12.81 -21.30
CA LYS A 182 -7.36 14.19 -21.43
C LYS A 182 -8.70 14.35 -20.72
N VAL A 183 -9.52 13.30 -20.69
CA VAL A 183 -10.83 13.32 -20.01
C VAL A 183 -10.64 13.52 -18.51
N PHE A 184 -9.67 12.83 -17.89
CA PHE A 184 -9.37 12.98 -16.46
C PHE A 184 -8.82 14.37 -16.15
N ILE A 185 -7.93 14.89 -17.00
CA ILE A 185 -7.40 16.25 -16.85
C ILE A 185 -8.52 17.29 -16.92
N ALA A 186 -9.44 17.15 -17.88
CA ALA A 186 -10.59 18.04 -18.02
C ALA A 186 -11.58 17.92 -16.85
N GLU A 187 -11.77 16.71 -16.31
CA GLU A 187 -12.65 16.44 -15.15
C GLU A 187 -12.12 17.13 -13.88
N THR A 188 -10.81 17.06 -13.65
CA THR A 188 -10.21 17.42 -12.35
C THR A 188 -9.48 18.76 -12.36
N GLY A 189 -9.19 19.29 -13.53
CA GLY A 189 -8.36 20.49 -13.65
C GLY A 189 -6.90 20.28 -13.21
N ILE A 190 -6.46 19.02 -13.08
CA ILE A 190 -5.09 18.70 -12.68
C ILE A 190 -4.08 19.25 -13.71
N GLU A 191 -3.08 19.97 -13.24
CA GLU A 191 -2.00 20.51 -14.06
C GLU A 191 -0.85 19.51 -14.10
N MET A 192 -0.71 18.77 -15.22
CA MET A 192 0.40 17.83 -15.40
C MET A 192 1.70 18.58 -15.65
N THR A 193 2.74 18.28 -14.85
CA THR A 193 4.01 19.02 -14.87
C THR A 193 5.20 18.11 -14.55
N ASP A 194 6.41 18.62 -14.67
CA ASP A 194 7.62 17.97 -14.19
C ASP A 194 7.66 17.92 -12.65
N LEU A 195 8.53 17.04 -12.10
CA LEU A 195 8.66 16.84 -10.67
C LEU A 195 9.11 18.12 -9.93
N GLN A 196 10.05 18.87 -10.48
CA GLN A 196 10.58 20.10 -9.86
C GLN A 196 9.47 21.15 -9.68
N THR A 197 8.67 21.39 -10.72
CA THR A 197 7.55 22.31 -10.69
C THR A 197 6.48 21.85 -9.70
N LEU A 198 6.17 20.55 -9.66
CA LEU A 198 5.25 19.97 -8.69
C LEU A 198 5.73 20.25 -7.26
N LEU A 199 6.97 19.89 -6.92
CA LEU A 199 7.52 20.00 -5.57
C LEU A 199 7.57 21.46 -5.10
N SER A 200 7.99 22.40 -5.96
CA SER A 200 8.13 23.82 -5.61
C SER A 200 6.78 24.54 -5.44
N ASN A 201 5.69 23.98 -5.96
CA ASN A 201 4.36 24.61 -5.92
C ASN A 201 3.38 23.97 -4.94
N SER A 202 3.70 22.79 -4.41
CA SER A 202 2.77 22.02 -3.56
C SER A 202 2.97 22.29 -2.07
N ASP A 203 1.85 22.36 -1.33
CA ASP A 203 1.83 22.39 0.13
C ASP A 203 1.70 20.97 0.72
N PHE A 204 1.10 20.06 -0.04
CA PHE A 204 1.05 18.63 0.23
C PHE A 204 1.60 17.89 -0.99
N VAL A 205 2.49 16.93 -0.77
CA VAL A 205 3.03 16.05 -1.81
C VAL A 205 2.64 14.62 -1.47
N SER A 206 1.80 14.00 -2.29
CA SER A 206 1.34 12.62 -2.11
C SER A 206 1.98 11.69 -3.12
N ILE A 207 2.66 10.64 -2.63
CA ILE A 207 3.27 9.61 -3.44
C ILE A 207 2.25 8.48 -3.65
N ASN A 208 1.96 8.17 -4.94
CA ASN A 208 0.98 7.15 -5.34
C ASN A 208 1.49 6.29 -6.51
N CYS A 209 2.78 6.37 -6.84
CA CYS A 209 3.41 5.56 -7.88
C CYS A 209 3.87 4.20 -7.35
N ASP A 210 4.06 3.25 -8.25
CA ASP A 210 4.63 1.95 -7.94
C ASP A 210 6.15 2.08 -7.67
N LEU A 211 6.70 1.19 -6.83
CA LEU A 211 8.15 1.07 -6.65
C LEU A 211 8.77 0.34 -7.86
N ASN A 212 9.65 1.04 -8.54
CA ASN A 212 10.40 0.54 -9.70
C ASN A 212 11.72 1.33 -9.83
N PRO A 213 12.61 1.00 -10.78
CA PRO A 213 13.89 1.70 -10.93
C PRO A 213 13.79 3.22 -11.13
N THR A 214 12.68 3.75 -11.67
CA THR A 214 12.49 5.19 -11.88
C THR A 214 11.94 5.92 -10.66
N SER A 215 11.38 5.21 -9.69
CA SER A 215 10.80 5.76 -8.48
C SER A 215 11.60 5.44 -7.21
N TYR A 216 12.58 4.53 -7.29
CA TYR A 216 13.46 4.23 -6.16
C TYR A 216 14.25 5.48 -5.75
N HIS A 217 14.15 5.87 -4.47
CA HIS A 217 14.74 7.09 -3.91
C HIS A 217 14.43 8.35 -4.74
N LEU A 218 13.21 8.40 -5.34
CA LEU A 218 12.73 9.57 -6.06
C LEU A 218 12.71 10.81 -5.14
N MET A 219 12.32 10.60 -3.87
CA MET A 219 12.39 11.62 -2.84
C MET A 219 13.71 11.43 -2.06
N ASN A 220 14.66 12.30 -2.30
CA ASN A 220 16.00 12.34 -1.73
C ASN A 220 16.38 13.76 -1.33
N SER A 221 17.60 13.99 -0.90
CA SER A 221 18.07 15.31 -0.43
C SER A 221 17.86 16.43 -1.45
N ASP A 222 18.07 16.17 -2.75
CA ASP A 222 17.91 17.16 -3.81
C ASP A 222 16.44 17.50 -4.02
N THR A 223 15.57 16.51 -4.04
CA THR A 223 14.13 16.71 -4.22
C THR A 223 13.47 17.32 -2.98
N PHE A 224 13.91 16.99 -1.76
CA PHE A 224 13.47 17.71 -0.56
C PHE A 224 13.85 19.19 -0.57
N ALA A 225 15.01 19.55 -1.12
CA ALA A 225 15.44 20.95 -1.26
C ALA A 225 14.54 21.76 -2.21
N LEU A 226 13.78 21.11 -3.08
CA LEU A 226 12.82 21.77 -3.98
C LEU A 226 11.45 22.02 -3.34
N MET A 227 11.14 21.35 -2.24
CA MET A 227 9.85 21.47 -1.57
C MET A 227 9.73 22.80 -0.82
N LYS A 228 8.49 23.27 -0.63
CA LYS A 228 8.24 24.45 0.22
C LYS A 228 8.58 24.13 1.69
N PRO A 229 9.07 25.11 2.47
CA PRO A 229 9.34 24.91 3.90
C PRO A 229 8.09 24.54 4.74
N ASN A 230 6.90 24.89 4.26
CA ASN A 230 5.62 24.53 4.89
C ASN A 230 4.99 23.27 4.29
N ALA A 231 5.66 22.60 3.36
CA ALA A 231 5.12 21.40 2.71
C ALA A 231 5.14 20.18 3.63
N VAL A 232 4.20 19.28 3.38
CA VAL A 232 4.07 17.98 4.05
C VAL A 232 4.16 16.87 3.00
N LEU A 233 5.07 15.92 3.22
CA LEU A 233 5.14 14.70 2.42
C LEU A 233 4.15 13.66 2.93
N ILE A 234 3.45 12.97 2.03
CA ILE A 234 2.57 11.84 2.35
C ILE A 234 3.02 10.63 1.52
N ASN A 235 3.43 9.56 2.19
CA ASN A 235 3.79 8.30 1.52
C ASN A 235 2.91 7.16 2.03
N SER A 236 1.99 6.73 1.19
CA SER A 236 1.15 5.54 1.37
C SER A 236 1.33 4.54 0.22
N ALA A 237 2.44 4.64 -0.51
CA ALA A 237 2.78 3.78 -1.65
C ALA A 237 3.79 2.70 -1.24
N ARG A 238 5.08 3.03 -1.27
CA ARG A 238 6.18 2.15 -0.83
C ARG A 238 7.30 2.97 -0.15
N GLY A 239 7.86 2.42 0.95
CA GLY A 239 8.93 3.06 1.70
C GLY A 239 10.12 3.47 0.85
N PRO A 240 10.74 2.57 0.06
CA PRO A 240 11.94 2.87 -0.72
C PRO A 240 11.77 3.88 -1.87
N ILE A 241 10.60 4.47 -2.07
CA ILE A 241 10.43 5.64 -2.95
C ILE A 241 11.02 6.88 -2.29
N VAL A 242 11.13 6.88 -0.98
CA VAL A 242 11.73 7.92 -0.15
C VAL A 242 13.04 7.39 0.41
N GLU A 243 14.12 8.11 0.23
CA GLU A 243 15.36 7.90 0.97
C GLU A 243 15.13 8.33 2.42
N GLU A 244 14.91 7.35 3.33
CA GLU A 244 14.43 7.62 4.69
C GLU A 244 15.38 8.53 5.48
N GLN A 245 16.71 8.37 5.31
CA GLN A 245 17.68 9.24 5.96
C GLN A 245 17.59 10.69 5.46
N ALA A 246 17.37 10.89 4.16
CA ALA A 246 17.21 12.23 3.59
C ALA A 246 15.91 12.90 4.11
N LEU A 247 14.84 12.12 4.30
CA LEU A 247 13.60 12.61 4.93
C LEU A 247 13.84 13.03 6.39
N VAL A 248 14.51 12.18 7.17
CA VAL A 248 14.87 12.50 8.57
C VAL A 248 15.65 13.81 8.64
N ASP A 249 16.65 13.98 7.79
CA ASP A 249 17.47 15.19 7.70
C ASP A 249 16.64 16.43 7.32
N ALA A 250 15.77 16.30 6.32
CA ALA A 250 14.90 17.39 5.88
C ALA A 250 13.94 17.86 6.98
N LEU A 251 13.36 16.91 7.73
CA LEU A 251 12.47 17.19 8.87
C LEU A 251 13.21 17.86 10.03
N GLN A 252 14.40 17.37 10.40
CA GLN A 252 15.21 17.93 11.48
C GLN A 252 15.72 19.34 11.18
N LYS A 253 16.07 19.61 9.90
CA LYS A 253 16.53 20.92 9.45
C LYS A 253 15.37 21.89 9.16
N GLY A 254 14.11 21.45 9.26
CA GLY A 254 12.95 22.27 8.94
C GLY A 254 12.85 22.63 7.45
N GLN A 255 13.44 21.82 6.57
CA GLN A 255 13.32 22.01 5.11
C GLN A 255 11.89 21.75 4.63
N ILE A 256 11.17 20.82 5.32
CA ILE A 256 9.74 20.59 5.16
C ILE A 256 9.05 20.62 6.52
N ALA A 257 7.77 20.93 6.55
CA ALA A 257 7.01 21.09 7.80
C ALA A 257 6.67 19.76 8.48
N GLY A 258 6.54 18.68 7.73
CA GLY A 258 6.18 17.39 8.30
C GLY A 258 6.07 16.26 7.27
N ALA A 259 5.75 15.07 7.77
CA ALA A 259 5.47 13.92 6.93
C ALA A 259 4.36 13.03 7.53
N ALA A 260 3.61 12.35 6.68
CA ALA A 260 2.71 11.26 7.03
C ALA A 260 3.15 10.00 6.29
N LEU A 261 3.52 8.98 7.02
CA LEU A 261 4.13 7.76 6.49
C LEU A 261 3.30 6.54 6.92
N ASP A 262 2.82 5.82 5.93
CA ASP A 262 2.17 4.52 6.14
C ASP A 262 3.13 3.36 5.81
N VAL A 263 4.23 3.67 5.13
CA VAL A 263 5.24 2.71 4.65
C VAL A 263 6.65 3.21 4.91
N PHE A 264 7.62 2.28 5.06
CA PHE A 264 8.98 2.55 5.45
C PHE A 264 9.98 1.76 4.60
N GLU A 265 11.25 2.21 4.52
CA GLU A 265 12.28 1.43 3.82
C GLU A 265 12.47 0.06 4.46
N ARG A 266 12.40 0.01 5.77
CA ARG A 266 12.39 -1.24 6.54
C ARG A 266 11.08 -1.38 7.31
N GLU A 267 10.38 -2.46 7.02
CA GLU A 267 9.12 -2.84 7.71
C GLU A 267 9.30 -4.19 8.44
N PRO A 268 8.90 -4.30 9.72
CA PRO A 268 8.41 -3.23 10.60
C PRO A 268 9.45 -2.12 10.86
N LEU A 269 8.95 -0.87 11.10
CA LEU A 269 9.82 0.26 11.41
C LEU A 269 10.68 -0.05 12.65
N PRO A 270 12.02 0.10 12.59
CA PRO A 270 12.89 -0.16 13.73
C PRO A 270 12.55 0.72 14.93
N LEU A 271 12.61 0.14 16.15
CA LEU A 271 12.27 0.84 17.38
C LEU A 271 13.24 1.99 17.75
N ASP A 272 14.40 2.04 17.13
CA ASP A 272 15.38 3.11 17.26
C ASP A 272 15.25 4.20 16.18
N SER A 273 14.29 4.08 15.26
CA SER A 273 14.06 5.06 14.20
C SER A 273 13.82 6.46 14.79
N PRO A 274 14.52 7.49 14.29
CA PRO A 274 14.31 8.88 14.71
C PRO A 274 12.88 9.36 14.46
N LEU A 275 12.21 8.84 13.44
CA LEU A 275 10.83 9.18 13.07
C LEU A 275 9.84 8.99 14.22
N LEU A 276 10.07 7.99 15.10
CA LEU A 276 9.23 7.69 16.27
C LEU A 276 9.21 8.82 17.32
N LYS A 277 10.19 9.75 17.27
CA LYS A 277 10.35 10.84 18.23
C LYS A 277 10.02 12.22 17.66
N MET A 278 9.60 12.27 16.39
CA MET A 278 9.32 13.53 15.70
C MET A 278 7.85 13.92 15.84
N ASP A 279 7.58 15.04 16.48
CA ASP A 279 6.22 15.57 16.68
C ASP A 279 5.54 16.03 15.38
N ASN A 280 6.30 16.30 14.33
CA ASN A 280 5.81 16.70 13.01
C ASN A 280 5.69 15.52 12.04
N VAL A 281 5.68 14.28 12.54
CA VAL A 281 5.51 13.09 11.73
C VAL A 281 4.29 12.30 12.23
N MET A 282 3.45 11.87 11.30
CA MET A 282 2.39 10.90 11.55
C MET A 282 2.80 9.55 10.96
N LEU A 283 2.66 8.48 11.75
CA LEU A 283 3.09 7.14 11.37
C LEU A 283 1.92 6.17 11.44
N ALA A 284 1.85 5.25 10.49
CA ALA A 284 0.93 4.13 10.51
C ALA A 284 1.62 2.83 10.01
N PRO A 285 1.16 1.65 10.45
CA PRO A 285 1.84 0.38 10.17
C PRO A 285 1.31 -0.26 8.88
N HIS A 286 1.56 0.36 7.72
CA HIS A 286 1.14 -0.09 6.40
C HIS A 286 -0.37 -0.41 6.35
N ASN A 287 -1.18 0.50 6.90
CA ASN A 287 -2.60 0.29 7.18
C ASN A 287 -3.56 1.14 6.34
N SER A 288 -3.06 1.91 5.38
CA SER A 288 -3.89 2.77 4.52
C SER A 288 -4.91 2.00 3.67
N ASN A 289 -4.63 0.72 3.42
CA ASN A 289 -5.53 -0.19 2.70
C ASN A 289 -6.66 -0.76 3.57
N SER A 290 -6.67 -0.49 4.89
CA SER A 290 -7.55 -1.13 5.87
C SER A 290 -9.00 -0.67 5.69
N SER A 291 -9.80 -1.57 5.14
CA SER A 291 -11.24 -1.46 4.99
C SER A 291 -11.85 -2.86 5.01
N PRO A 292 -12.80 -3.18 5.92
CA PRO A 292 -13.39 -4.52 6.00
C PRO A 292 -13.94 -5.00 4.65
N ASP A 293 -14.63 -4.15 3.92
CA ASP A 293 -15.21 -4.50 2.62
C ASP A 293 -14.13 -4.71 1.54
N ALA A 294 -13.06 -3.90 1.56
CA ALA A 294 -11.95 -4.07 0.62
C ALA A 294 -11.16 -5.34 0.93
N TRP A 295 -10.90 -5.63 2.20
CA TRP A 295 -10.20 -6.84 2.63
C TRP A 295 -10.99 -8.10 2.26
N GLU A 296 -12.31 -8.11 2.48
CA GLU A 296 -13.18 -9.23 2.11
C GLU A 296 -13.10 -9.52 0.59
N LYS A 297 -13.18 -8.49 -0.22
CA LYS A 297 -13.02 -8.63 -1.68
C LYS A 297 -11.64 -9.17 -2.06
N VAL A 298 -10.58 -8.69 -1.40
CA VAL A 298 -9.22 -9.16 -1.66
C VAL A 298 -9.05 -10.61 -1.23
N HIS A 299 -9.57 -11.02 -0.07
CA HIS A 299 -9.51 -12.41 0.39
C HIS A 299 -10.07 -13.36 -0.67
N TRP A 300 -11.32 -13.11 -1.11
CA TRP A 300 -11.97 -13.98 -2.07
C TRP A 300 -11.33 -13.93 -3.46
N ASN A 301 -10.89 -12.77 -3.89
CA ASN A 301 -10.22 -12.66 -5.19
C ASN A 301 -8.84 -13.36 -5.18
N THR A 302 -8.12 -13.31 -4.06
CA THR A 302 -6.86 -14.03 -3.90
C THR A 302 -7.06 -15.55 -4.00
N ILE A 303 -8.12 -16.09 -3.36
CA ILE A 303 -8.46 -17.51 -3.48
C ILE A 303 -8.85 -17.86 -4.91
N LYS A 304 -9.72 -17.05 -5.55
CA LYS A 304 -10.12 -17.25 -6.95
C LYS A 304 -8.91 -17.27 -7.87
N ASN A 305 -8.03 -16.29 -7.75
CA ASN A 305 -6.80 -16.17 -8.55
C ASN A 305 -5.88 -17.39 -8.39
N LEU A 306 -5.75 -17.91 -7.17
CA LEU A 306 -5.01 -19.15 -6.91
C LEU A 306 -5.63 -20.33 -7.66
N LEU A 307 -6.94 -20.53 -7.52
CA LEU A 307 -7.66 -21.65 -8.13
C LEU A 307 -7.59 -21.59 -9.65
N ASP A 308 -7.85 -20.43 -10.24
CA ASP A 308 -7.72 -20.18 -11.69
C ASP A 308 -6.27 -20.46 -12.15
N GLY A 309 -5.28 -20.04 -11.37
CA GLY A 309 -3.86 -20.28 -11.65
C GLY A 309 -3.46 -21.75 -11.61
N LEU A 310 -4.10 -22.52 -10.74
CA LEU A 310 -3.96 -23.99 -10.67
C LEU A 310 -4.79 -24.73 -11.72
N GLY A 311 -5.51 -24.04 -12.61
CA GLY A 311 -6.38 -24.63 -13.62
C GLY A 311 -7.67 -25.23 -13.06
N ILE A 312 -8.14 -24.74 -11.89
CA ILE A 312 -9.38 -25.15 -11.25
C ILE A 312 -10.46 -24.12 -11.59
N GLN A 313 -11.54 -24.56 -12.26
CA GLN A 313 -12.69 -23.68 -12.50
C GLN A 313 -13.45 -23.42 -11.20
N TYR A 314 -13.47 -22.15 -10.81
CA TYR A 314 -14.18 -21.68 -9.60
C TYR A 314 -15.45 -20.93 -10.01
N SER A 315 -16.62 -21.29 -9.43
CA SER A 315 -17.87 -20.57 -9.63
C SER A 315 -18.20 -19.70 -8.39
N TYR A 316 -18.64 -18.47 -8.60
CA TYR A 316 -18.94 -17.50 -7.54
C TYR A 316 -20.06 -17.94 -6.57
N THR A 317 -20.90 -18.92 -6.97
CA THR A 317 -21.92 -19.54 -6.11
C THR A 317 -21.31 -20.27 -4.91
N ASP A 318 -20.00 -20.55 -4.96
CA ASP A 318 -19.28 -21.24 -3.89
C ASP A 318 -18.91 -20.30 -2.73
N ALA A 319 -18.92 -18.99 -2.94
CA ALA A 319 -18.61 -17.96 -1.92
C ALA A 319 -19.85 -17.57 -1.08
N SER A 320 -21.06 -17.73 -1.62
CA SER A 320 -22.29 -17.21 -1.00
C SER A 320 -22.78 -18.01 0.21
N THR A 321 -22.29 -19.22 0.42
CA THR A 321 -22.65 -20.04 1.60
C THR A 321 -21.94 -19.61 2.88
N GLY A 322 -20.90 -18.77 2.79
CA GLY A 322 -20.15 -18.24 3.94
C GLY A 322 -20.50 -16.81 4.34
N SER A 323 -21.06 -16.01 3.42
CA SER A 323 -21.24 -14.56 3.64
C SER A 323 -22.52 -14.17 4.39
N ALA A 324 -23.46 -15.10 4.60
CA ALA A 324 -24.76 -14.79 5.22
C ALA A 324 -24.74 -14.58 6.75
N GLN A 325 -23.60 -14.79 7.42
CA GLN A 325 -23.51 -14.70 8.90
C GLN A 325 -22.69 -13.54 9.47
N VAL A 326 -22.07 -12.69 8.67
CA VAL A 326 -21.10 -11.68 9.17
C VAL A 326 -21.68 -10.28 9.41
N SER A 327 -22.96 -10.01 9.08
CA SER A 327 -23.52 -8.65 9.26
C SER A 327 -23.95 -8.28 10.69
N ARG A 328 -23.61 -9.06 11.74
CA ARG A 328 -24.13 -8.81 13.11
C ARG A 328 -23.15 -8.85 14.28
N THR A 329 -21.85 -8.89 14.09
CA THR A 329 -20.93 -8.97 15.23
C THR A 329 -19.77 -7.96 15.17
N ILE A 330 -20.07 -6.69 14.85
CA ILE A 330 -19.18 -5.58 15.22
C ILE A 330 -20.03 -4.55 15.96
N ARG A 331 -20.34 -4.90 17.21
CA ARG A 331 -20.70 -3.96 18.28
C ARG A 331 -20.05 -4.48 19.55
N LYS A 332 -18.86 -4.01 19.83
CA LYS A 332 -18.36 -3.53 21.14
C LYS A 332 -16.88 -3.27 21.05
#